data_1b263eea97c2a3fbb94282cab1e50665
#
_entry.id   1b263eea97c2a3fbb94282cab1e50665
#
_cell.length_a   1.000
_cell.length_b   1.000
_cell.length_c   1.000
_cell.angle_alpha   90.00
_cell.angle_beta   90.00
_cell.angle_gamma   90.00
#
_symmetry.space_group_name_H-M   'P 1'
#
loop_
_entity.id
_entity.type
_entity.pdbx_description
1 polymer ?
#
loop_
_entity_poly.entity_id
_entity_poly.type
_entity_poly.pdbx_seq_one_letter_code
_entity_poly.pdbx_strand_id
1 'polypeptide(L)'
;FLDGLAEGVDLWAADDLIYRKQHGIEVLHLIAVEPCLHYLESRRSGREAMLHYVEHCEAVVTIPYQGKFSFLRRNDYMLEHSWRLICVIHKTSGGTAYTLKRAIRERKEIACISMENRDLLFQFAMHFLETGEKVPQTAAERFAYYHGHPERLRLCQSLLKRYAKW
;
A
#
# COMPACT_ATOMS: atom_id res chain seq x y z
N PHE A 1 -11.14 6.98 -4.19
CA PHE A 1 -9.82 6.35 -4.07
C PHE A 1 -8.75 7.41 -3.95
N LEU A 2 -7.81 7.24 -3.01
CA LEU A 2 -6.60 8.02 -2.87
C LEU A 2 -5.45 7.22 -3.49
N ASP A 3 -4.76 7.79 -4.46
CA ASP A 3 -3.69 7.13 -5.20
C ASP A 3 -2.44 8.02 -5.27
N GLY A 4 -1.28 7.41 -5.07
CA GLY A 4 0.00 8.10 -5.15
C GLY A 4 0.56 8.24 -6.55
N LEU A 5 -0.10 7.64 -7.53
CA LEU A 5 0.30 7.56 -8.94
C LEU A 5 1.78 7.13 -9.10
N ALA A 6 2.26 6.24 -8.23
CA ALA A 6 3.60 5.68 -8.33
C ALA A 6 3.67 4.69 -9.51
N GLU A 7 4.86 4.52 -10.09
CA GLU A 7 5.04 3.55 -11.18
C GLU A 7 4.67 2.13 -10.71
N GLY A 8 4.04 1.36 -11.60
CA GLY A 8 3.60 0.00 -11.34
C GLY A 8 2.16 -0.06 -10.87
N VAL A 9 1.92 -0.64 -9.69
CA VAL A 9 0.58 -1.01 -9.21
C VAL A 9 -0.35 0.19 -9.05
N ASP A 10 0.16 1.33 -8.59
CA ASP A 10 -0.63 2.55 -8.43
C ASP A 10 -1.19 2.99 -9.80
N LEU A 11 -0.35 3.05 -10.84
CA LEU A 11 -0.82 3.42 -12.19
C LEU A 11 -1.78 2.40 -12.77
N TRP A 12 -1.56 1.10 -12.57
CA TRP A 12 -2.51 0.07 -13.02
C TRP A 12 -3.88 0.20 -12.32
N ALA A 13 -3.88 0.54 -11.04
CA ALA A 13 -5.12 0.80 -10.32
C ALA A 13 -5.83 2.05 -10.84
N ALA A 14 -5.08 3.12 -11.12
CA ALA A 14 -5.61 4.34 -11.72
C ALA A 14 -6.21 4.06 -13.10
N ASP A 15 -5.52 3.30 -13.97
CA ASP A 15 -6.03 2.89 -15.29
C ASP A 15 -7.36 2.13 -15.19
N ASP A 16 -7.46 1.16 -14.26
CA ASP A 16 -8.69 0.39 -14.05
C ASP A 16 -9.84 1.28 -13.56
N LEU A 17 -9.56 2.21 -12.65
CA LEU A 17 -10.55 3.16 -12.14
C LEU A 17 -11.05 4.11 -13.23
N ILE A 18 -10.14 4.66 -14.04
CA ILE A 18 -10.47 5.53 -15.18
C ILE A 18 -11.32 4.77 -16.19
N TYR A 19 -10.88 3.56 -16.56
CA TYR A 19 -11.63 2.70 -17.48
C TYR A 19 -13.05 2.43 -16.99
N ARG A 20 -13.22 2.03 -15.73
CA ARG A 20 -14.54 1.76 -15.14
C ARG A 20 -15.43 2.99 -15.12
N LYS A 21 -14.88 4.16 -14.77
CA LYS A 21 -15.61 5.43 -14.77
C LYS A 21 -16.11 5.77 -16.19
N GLN A 22 -15.27 5.60 -17.21
CA GLN A 22 -15.65 5.82 -18.62
C GLN A 22 -16.71 4.84 -19.13
N HIS A 23 -16.83 3.65 -18.49
CA HIS A 23 -17.82 2.62 -18.84
C HIS A 23 -19.04 2.60 -17.93
N GLY A 24 -19.37 3.71 -17.29
CA GLY A 24 -20.65 3.90 -16.60
C GLY A 24 -20.65 3.67 -15.09
N ILE A 25 -19.49 3.48 -14.47
CA ILE A 25 -19.41 3.43 -13.00
C ILE A 25 -19.05 4.82 -12.46
N GLU A 26 -20.00 5.72 -12.47
CA GLU A 26 -19.81 7.15 -12.14
C GLU A 26 -19.44 7.43 -10.67
N VAL A 27 -19.70 6.47 -9.77
CA VAL A 27 -19.41 6.61 -8.32
C VAL A 27 -17.93 6.44 -7.96
N LEU A 28 -17.06 6.24 -8.93
CA LEU A 28 -15.63 6.09 -8.72
C LEU A 28 -14.92 7.45 -8.78
N HIS A 29 -14.38 7.85 -7.65
CA HIS A 29 -13.64 9.10 -7.49
C HIS A 29 -12.16 8.79 -7.32
N LEU A 30 -11.31 9.27 -8.24
CA LEU A 30 -9.86 9.16 -8.16
C LEU A 30 -9.28 10.51 -7.71
N ILE A 31 -8.53 10.49 -6.63
CA ILE A 31 -7.83 11.65 -6.07
C ILE A 31 -6.34 11.31 -6.04
N ALA A 32 -5.55 12.06 -6.78
CA ALA A 32 -4.10 11.92 -6.75
C ALA A 32 -3.51 12.57 -5.50
N VAL A 33 -2.53 11.94 -4.89
CA VAL A 33 -1.80 12.49 -3.74
C VAL A 33 -0.32 12.55 -4.08
N GLU A 34 0.24 13.74 -4.25
CA GLU A 34 1.66 13.92 -4.52
C GLU A 34 2.48 14.22 -3.25
N PRO A 35 3.71 13.72 -3.17
CA PRO A 35 4.54 13.84 -1.97
C PRO A 35 5.09 15.26 -1.75
N CYS A 36 5.12 16.08 -2.79
CA CYS A 36 5.53 17.48 -2.76
C CYS A 36 5.06 18.18 -4.04
N LEU A 37 5.08 19.50 -4.02
CA LEU A 37 4.64 20.33 -5.13
C LEU A 37 5.40 20.00 -6.44
N HIS A 38 4.66 19.90 -7.52
CA HIS A 38 5.14 19.58 -8.87
C HIS A 38 5.83 18.21 -9.01
N TYR A 39 5.63 17.29 -8.07
CA TYR A 39 6.23 15.96 -8.15
C TYR A 39 5.76 15.18 -9.39
N LEU A 40 4.46 15.17 -9.65
CA LEU A 40 3.88 14.45 -10.77
C LEU A 40 4.39 15.01 -12.12
N GLU A 41 4.61 16.30 -12.20
CA GLU A 41 5.13 16.96 -13.41
C GLU A 41 6.62 16.68 -13.65
N SER A 42 7.38 16.40 -12.61
CA SER A 42 8.83 16.18 -12.67
C SER A 42 9.26 14.73 -12.92
N ARG A 43 8.31 13.82 -13.12
CA ARG A 43 8.60 12.38 -13.23
C ARG A 43 9.29 12.01 -14.55
N ARG A 44 10.13 10.96 -14.48
CA ARG A 44 10.86 10.41 -15.64
C ARG A 44 9.97 9.83 -16.73
N SER A 45 8.78 9.35 -16.39
CA SER A 45 7.75 8.92 -17.33
C SER A 45 7.24 10.03 -18.27
N GLY A 46 7.69 11.27 -17.99
CA GLY A 46 7.32 12.44 -18.75
C GLY A 46 6.04 13.12 -18.26
N ARG A 47 6.02 14.43 -18.39
CA ARG A 47 4.87 15.26 -18.00
C ARG A 47 3.58 14.83 -18.69
N GLU A 48 3.65 14.51 -19.99
CA GLU A 48 2.47 14.13 -20.78
C GLU A 48 1.81 12.85 -20.28
N ALA A 49 2.59 11.82 -19.93
CA ALA A 49 2.05 10.58 -19.36
C ALA A 49 1.32 10.83 -18.04
N MET A 50 1.82 11.73 -17.20
CA MET A 50 1.18 12.07 -15.94
C MET A 50 -0.03 12.99 -16.11
N LEU A 51 -0.05 13.86 -17.11
CA LEU A 51 -1.21 14.70 -17.42
C LEU A 51 -2.47 13.87 -17.66
N HIS A 52 -2.36 12.75 -18.37
CA HIS A 52 -3.48 11.85 -18.57
C HIS A 52 -4.15 11.44 -17.25
N TYR A 53 -3.38 11.04 -16.25
CA TYR A 53 -3.93 10.66 -14.94
C TYR A 53 -4.50 11.86 -14.18
N VAL A 54 -3.78 12.97 -14.18
CA VAL A 54 -4.19 14.20 -13.49
C VAL A 54 -5.51 14.74 -14.04
N GLU A 55 -5.70 14.70 -15.35
CA GLU A 55 -6.94 15.14 -16.02
C GLU A 55 -8.16 14.27 -15.65
N HIS A 56 -7.95 13.00 -15.29
CA HIS A 56 -9.01 12.10 -14.87
C HIS A 56 -9.22 12.06 -13.35
N CYS A 57 -8.34 12.70 -12.59
CA CYS A 57 -8.50 12.88 -11.15
C CYS A 57 -9.49 14.01 -10.86
N GLU A 58 -10.31 13.86 -9.82
CA GLU A 58 -11.18 14.93 -9.35
C GLU A 58 -10.42 16.00 -8.56
N ALA A 59 -9.33 15.62 -7.96
CA ALA A 59 -8.43 16.52 -7.25
C ALA A 59 -7.01 15.97 -7.21
N VAL A 60 -6.07 16.88 -7.06
CA VAL A 60 -4.68 16.59 -6.72
C VAL A 60 -4.38 17.19 -5.36
N VAL A 61 -4.01 16.36 -4.41
CA VAL A 61 -3.62 16.78 -3.07
C VAL A 61 -2.11 16.79 -2.97
N THR A 62 -1.53 17.93 -2.70
CA THR A 62 -0.09 18.11 -2.49
C THR A 62 0.23 18.09 -1.00
N ILE A 63 1.13 17.21 -0.57
CA ILE A 63 1.61 17.21 0.81
C ILE A 63 2.56 18.39 1.03
N PRO A 64 2.28 19.29 1.99
CA PRO A 64 3.07 20.49 2.23
C PRO A 64 4.38 20.18 2.96
N TYR A 65 5.13 19.17 2.47
CA TYR A 65 6.38 18.75 3.07
C TYR A 65 7.42 18.47 1.99
N GLN A 66 8.57 19.12 2.06
CA GLN A 66 9.69 18.87 1.19
C GLN A 66 10.83 18.24 2.01
N GLY A 67 11.28 17.07 1.62
CA GLY A 67 12.41 16.42 2.27
C GLY A 67 12.39 14.89 2.20
N LYS A 68 13.34 14.29 2.88
CA LYS A 68 13.62 12.85 2.85
C LYS A 68 12.40 11.95 3.10
N PHE A 69 11.42 12.43 3.86
CA PHE A 69 10.26 11.64 4.27
C PHE A 69 8.96 12.01 3.52
N SER A 70 9.04 12.80 2.45
CA SER A 70 7.85 13.27 1.71
C SER A 70 6.94 12.12 1.24
N PHE A 71 7.53 11.02 0.73
CA PHE A 71 6.78 9.84 0.32
C PHE A 71 6.10 9.11 1.48
N LEU A 72 6.72 9.05 2.64
CA LEU A 72 6.11 8.46 3.83
C LEU A 72 4.98 9.35 4.35
N ARG A 73 5.14 10.67 4.34
CA ARG A 73 4.09 11.62 4.70
C ARG A 73 2.89 11.53 3.76
N ARG A 74 3.14 11.35 2.45
CA ARG A 74 2.07 11.08 1.49
C ARG A 74 1.31 9.80 1.84
N ASN A 75 2.02 8.72 2.08
CA ASN A 75 1.40 7.44 2.45
C ASN A 75 0.61 7.55 3.76
N ASP A 76 1.13 8.28 4.74
CA ASP A 76 0.45 8.58 6.00
C ASP A 76 -0.87 9.32 5.74
N TYR A 77 -0.83 10.38 4.93
CA TYR A 77 -2.01 11.13 4.56
C TYR A 77 -3.08 10.25 3.90
N MET A 78 -2.69 9.44 2.89
CA MET A 78 -3.63 8.54 2.22
C MET A 78 -4.26 7.56 3.20
N LEU A 79 -3.49 7.01 4.12
CA LEU A 79 -3.98 6.07 5.12
C LEU A 79 -4.92 6.74 6.14
N GLU A 80 -4.59 7.93 6.62
CA GLU A 80 -5.42 8.70 7.55
C GLU A 80 -6.80 9.06 6.97
N HIS A 81 -6.86 9.34 5.65
CA HIS A 81 -8.08 9.73 4.95
C HIS A 81 -8.79 8.57 4.25
N SER A 82 -8.42 7.34 4.55
CA SER A 82 -9.06 6.14 4.01
C SER A 82 -9.53 5.21 5.13
N TRP A 83 -10.59 4.44 4.88
CA TRP A 83 -11.06 3.41 5.79
C TRP A 83 -10.52 2.02 5.44
N ARG A 84 -10.07 1.84 4.18
CA ARG A 84 -9.51 0.59 3.65
C ARG A 84 -8.18 0.85 2.95
N LEU A 85 -7.22 -0.03 3.15
CA LEU A 85 -6.00 -0.11 2.36
C LEU A 85 -6.13 -1.25 1.33
N ILE A 86 -5.92 -0.94 0.06
CA ILE A 86 -5.70 -1.93 -1.00
C ILE A 86 -4.21 -1.86 -1.35
N CYS A 87 -3.51 -2.96 -1.25
CA CYS A 87 -2.08 -2.97 -1.56
C CYS A 87 -1.62 -4.27 -2.21
N VAL A 88 -0.59 -4.17 -3.02
CA VAL A 88 0.14 -5.32 -3.57
C VAL A 88 1.53 -5.33 -2.94
N ILE A 89 1.87 -6.45 -2.30
CA ILE A 89 3.15 -6.59 -1.60
C ILE A 89 4.00 -7.70 -2.21
N HIS A 90 5.28 -7.42 -2.41
CA HIS A 90 6.27 -8.41 -2.88
C HIS A 90 7.53 -8.44 -2.01
N LYS A 91 7.67 -7.51 -1.05
CA LYS A 91 8.79 -7.48 -0.11
C LYS A 91 8.40 -6.90 1.23
N THR A 92 9.15 -7.22 2.26
CA THR A 92 8.89 -6.84 3.66
C THR A 92 9.46 -5.48 4.06
N SER A 93 9.97 -4.71 3.10
CA SER A 93 10.58 -3.38 3.30
C SER A 93 10.06 -2.37 2.27
N GLY A 94 10.35 -1.10 2.50
CA GLY A 94 9.96 0.00 1.60
C GLY A 94 8.61 0.64 1.98
N GLY A 95 8.12 1.52 1.10
CA GLY A 95 6.94 2.34 1.35
C GLY A 95 5.66 1.54 1.56
N THR A 96 5.38 0.56 0.69
CA THR A 96 4.20 -0.32 0.82
C THR A 96 4.21 -1.10 2.13
N ALA A 97 5.38 -1.64 2.50
CA ALA A 97 5.56 -2.35 3.76
C ALA A 97 5.32 -1.45 4.98
N TYR A 98 5.82 -0.22 4.94
CA TYR A 98 5.57 0.79 5.97
C TYR A 98 4.07 1.08 6.11
N THR A 99 3.38 1.34 4.99
CA THR A 99 1.95 1.65 4.97
C THR A 99 1.12 0.48 5.50
N LEU A 100 1.43 -0.75 5.07
CA LEU A 100 0.74 -1.95 5.54
C LEU A 100 0.91 -2.15 7.05
N LYS A 101 2.12 -2.00 7.59
CA LYS A 101 2.38 -2.07 9.04
C LYS A 101 1.55 -1.04 9.82
N ARG A 102 1.48 0.18 9.31
CA ARG A 102 0.68 1.23 9.92
C ARG A 102 -0.82 0.91 9.86
N ALA A 103 -1.32 0.45 8.71
CA ALA A 103 -2.73 0.04 8.56
C ALA A 103 -3.13 -1.07 9.53
N ILE A 104 -2.27 -2.07 9.73
CA ILE A 104 -2.47 -3.14 10.72
C ILE A 104 -2.57 -2.56 12.14
N ARG A 105 -1.63 -1.68 12.51
CA ARG A 105 -1.62 -1.02 13.83
C ARG A 105 -2.88 -0.20 14.07
N GLU A 106 -3.34 0.54 13.07
CA GLU A 106 -4.52 1.39 13.12
C GLU A 106 -5.84 0.60 12.92
N ARG A 107 -5.76 -0.71 12.73
CA ARG A 107 -6.91 -1.61 12.52
C ARG A 107 -7.77 -1.22 11.31
N LYS A 108 -7.16 -0.71 10.26
CA LYS A 108 -7.82 -0.44 8.99
C LYS A 108 -8.31 -1.74 8.35
N GLU A 109 -9.33 -1.65 7.52
CA GLU A 109 -9.66 -2.77 6.64
C GLU A 109 -8.56 -2.91 5.57
N ILE A 110 -8.11 -4.15 5.30
CA ILE A 110 -6.97 -4.40 4.41
C ILE A 110 -7.36 -5.45 3.38
N ALA A 111 -7.27 -5.06 2.10
CA ALA A 111 -7.24 -5.97 0.97
C ALA A 111 -5.81 -6.02 0.45
N CYS A 112 -5.10 -7.11 0.73
CA CYS A 112 -3.70 -7.26 0.36
C CYS A 112 -3.52 -8.39 -0.63
N ILE A 113 -2.85 -8.10 -1.74
CA ILE A 113 -2.45 -9.06 -2.74
C ILE A 113 -0.94 -9.31 -2.56
N SER A 114 -0.56 -10.55 -2.32
CA SER A 114 0.83 -10.94 -2.27
C SER A 114 1.24 -11.55 -3.61
N MET A 115 2.27 -10.98 -4.24
CA MET A 115 2.78 -11.47 -5.52
C MET A 115 3.52 -12.81 -5.39
N GLU A 116 4.09 -13.09 -4.23
CA GLU A 116 4.92 -14.29 -4.03
C GLU A 116 4.25 -15.35 -3.18
N ASN A 117 3.52 -14.96 -2.14
CA ASN A 117 2.91 -15.94 -1.24
C ASN A 117 1.96 -15.28 -0.24
N ARG A 118 0.83 -15.93 0.07
CA ARG A 118 -0.03 -15.55 1.22
C ARG A 118 0.74 -15.47 2.54
N ASP A 119 1.79 -16.25 2.67
CA ASP A 119 2.69 -16.27 3.82
C ASP A 119 3.41 -14.95 4.09
N LEU A 120 3.60 -14.09 3.09
CA LEU A 120 4.26 -12.79 3.29
C LEU A 120 3.43 -11.83 4.16
N LEU A 121 2.12 -11.77 3.95
CA LEU A 121 1.23 -11.00 4.81
C LEU A 121 1.21 -11.55 6.24
N PHE A 122 1.21 -12.86 6.37
CA PHE A 122 1.36 -13.60 7.59
C PHE A 122 2.58 -13.16 8.40
N GLN A 123 3.74 -13.19 7.75
CA GLN A 123 5.01 -12.86 8.35
C GLN A 123 5.06 -11.40 8.81
N PHE A 124 4.45 -10.51 8.03
CA PHE A 124 4.32 -9.10 8.41
C PHE A 124 3.51 -8.90 9.67
N ALA A 125 2.31 -9.49 9.71
CA ALA A 125 1.41 -9.30 10.83
C ALA A 125 2.03 -9.80 12.13
N MET A 126 2.67 -10.95 12.08
CA MET A 126 3.22 -11.59 13.27
C MET A 126 4.44 -10.89 13.83
N HIS A 127 5.47 -10.82 13.00
CA HIS A 127 6.76 -10.33 13.48
C HIS A 127 6.68 -8.88 13.93
N PHE A 128 5.91 -8.08 13.22
CA PHE A 128 5.76 -6.68 13.56
C PHE A 128 4.91 -6.43 14.81
N LEU A 129 3.82 -7.19 14.98
CA LEU A 129 2.95 -7.01 16.15
C LEU A 129 3.57 -7.56 17.44
N GLU A 130 4.38 -8.60 17.33
CA GLU A 130 5.03 -9.21 18.50
C GLU A 130 6.31 -8.50 18.92
N THR A 131 7.14 -8.09 17.98
CA THR A 131 8.50 -7.67 18.29
C THR A 131 8.84 -6.24 17.90
N GLY A 132 8.10 -5.65 16.97
CA GLY A 132 8.50 -4.39 16.32
C GLY A 132 9.74 -4.52 15.44
N GLU A 133 10.31 -5.71 15.28
CA GLU A 133 11.56 -5.99 14.58
C GLU A 133 11.35 -6.25 13.08
N LYS A 134 12.46 -6.35 12.36
CA LYS A 134 12.43 -6.68 10.93
C LYS A 134 12.05 -8.14 10.73
N VAL A 135 11.11 -8.38 9.80
CA VAL A 135 10.73 -9.74 9.39
C VAL A 135 11.95 -10.46 8.79
N PRO A 136 12.16 -11.75 9.11
CA PRO A 136 13.21 -12.56 8.48
C PRO A 136 13.11 -12.50 6.96
N GLN A 137 14.24 -12.26 6.30
CA GLN A 137 14.26 -11.95 4.86
C GLN A 137 14.37 -13.21 3.99
N THR A 138 15.08 -14.23 4.48
CA THR A 138 15.29 -15.46 3.72
C THR A 138 14.22 -16.52 4.01
N ALA A 139 13.98 -17.41 3.06
CA ALA A 139 13.05 -18.53 3.25
C ALA A 139 13.49 -19.45 4.40
N ALA A 140 14.81 -19.65 4.56
CA ALA A 140 15.36 -20.49 5.64
C ALA A 140 15.13 -19.85 7.03
N GLU A 141 15.37 -18.56 7.16
CA GLU A 141 15.10 -17.81 8.42
C GLU A 141 13.62 -17.82 8.77
N ARG A 142 12.75 -17.66 7.78
CA ARG A 142 11.30 -17.73 7.97
C ARG A 142 10.84 -19.11 8.42
N PHE A 143 11.35 -20.16 7.77
CA PHE A 143 11.06 -21.53 8.14
C PHE A 143 11.47 -21.82 9.59
N ALA A 144 12.71 -21.43 9.96
CA ALA A 144 13.21 -21.60 11.33
C ALA A 144 12.37 -20.83 12.36
N TYR A 145 11.95 -19.60 12.03
CA TYR A 145 11.15 -18.76 12.89
C TYR A 145 9.76 -19.34 13.21
N TYR A 146 9.11 -19.94 12.23
CA TYR A 146 7.73 -20.46 12.39
C TYR A 146 7.68 -21.93 12.82
N HIS A 147 8.63 -22.76 12.42
CA HIS A 147 8.58 -24.19 12.63
C HIS A 147 8.60 -24.61 14.11
N GLY A 148 9.27 -23.85 14.94
CA GLY A 148 9.32 -24.09 16.39
C GLY A 148 8.21 -23.42 17.20
N HIS A 149 7.29 -22.66 16.58
CA HIS A 149 6.36 -21.76 17.27
C HIS A 149 4.93 -21.86 16.75
N PRO A 150 4.20 -22.98 17.03
CA PRO A 150 2.83 -23.17 16.52
C PRO A 150 1.83 -22.11 17.01
N GLU A 151 2.07 -21.49 18.18
CA GLU A 151 1.28 -20.36 18.67
C GLU A 151 1.39 -19.12 17.76
N ARG A 152 2.56 -18.85 17.20
CA ARG A 152 2.78 -17.78 16.22
C ARG A 152 1.98 -18.01 14.97
N LEU A 153 1.97 -19.25 14.48
CA LEU A 153 1.19 -19.63 13.30
C LEU A 153 -0.32 -19.41 13.53
N ARG A 154 -0.85 -19.78 14.70
CA ARG A 154 -2.26 -19.58 15.06
C ARG A 154 -2.61 -18.09 15.15
N LEU A 155 -1.75 -17.28 15.76
CA LEU A 155 -1.95 -15.83 15.83
C LEU A 155 -1.97 -15.21 14.44
N CYS A 156 -1.08 -15.62 13.56
CA CYS A 156 -1.07 -15.23 12.15
C CYS A 156 -2.39 -15.54 11.46
N GLN A 157 -2.87 -16.77 11.59
CA GLN A 157 -4.14 -17.19 10.98
C GLN A 157 -5.31 -16.34 11.48
N SER A 158 -5.31 -16.00 12.77
CA SER A 158 -6.34 -15.14 13.35
C SER A 158 -6.26 -13.70 12.82
N LEU A 159 -5.06 -13.16 12.67
CA LEU A 159 -4.84 -11.82 12.12
C LEU A 159 -5.22 -11.74 10.64
N LEU A 160 -4.88 -12.75 9.84
CA LEU A 160 -5.32 -12.83 8.46
C LEU A 160 -6.84 -12.84 8.33
N LYS A 161 -7.51 -13.67 9.09
CA LYS A 161 -8.99 -13.71 9.10
C LYS A 161 -9.60 -12.36 9.49
N ARG A 162 -8.91 -11.60 10.34
CA ARG A 162 -9.40 -10.32 10.87
C ARG A 162 -9.13 -9.14 9.94
N TYR A 163 -7.98 -9.12 9.27
CA TYR A 163 -7.48 -7.93 8.57
C TYR A 163 -7.35 -8.08 7.05
N ALA A 164 -7.27 -9.31 6.54
CA ALA A 164 -7.25 -9.57 5.12
C ALA A 164 -8.60 -10.18 4.70
N LYS A 165 -9.49 -9.35 4.24
CA LYS A 165 -10.69 -9.79 3.52
C LYS A 165 -10.30 -9.90 2.05
N TRP A 166 -10.28 -11.11 1.56
CA TRP A 166 -10.04 -11.45 0.15
C TRP A 166 -11.35 -11.48 -0.62
#